data_b8d3eb293d0fb63a5148c37f786a342d
#
_entry.id   b8d3eb293d0fb63a5148c37f786a342d
#
_cell.length_a   1.000
_cell.length_b   1.000
_cell.length_c   1.000
_cell.angle_alpha   90.00
_cell.angle_beta   90.00
_cell.angle_gamma   90.00
#
_symmetry.space_group_name_H-M   'P 1'
#
loop_
_entity.id
_entity.type
_entity.pdbx_description
1 polymer ?
#
loop_
_entity_poly.entity_id
_entity_poly.type
_entity_poly.pdbx_seq_one_letter_code
_entity_poly.pdbx_strand_id
1 'polypeptide(L)'
;MKKVLFCALVAATALFSACGGGKQQSTPTGNLKDEVDSLSYAVGLSQSPTPEQIKDYLMQAGSDSAFVDAFFKGMKEGMSMADDKKALAYQLGMQSGIQLQTRLFPQVEGQVFAGDSTKHLSAKNVLAGMIDGKNGVSALIVGKDTLHRDQAGMYMQQKMQDMSAKANEKVYGAAKKANEEFIA
;
A
#
# COMPACT_ATOMS: atom_id res chain seq x y z
N MET A 1 22.49 -59.27 1.14
CA MET A 1 21.09 -59.17 1.55
C MET A 1 21.07 -58.66 2.99
N LYS A 2 21.01 -57.34 3.18
CA LYS A 2 20.84 -56.76 4.52
C LYS A 2 19.54 -55.98 4.50
N LYS A 3 18.53 -56.49 5.21
CA LYS A 3 17.22 -55.88 5.41
C LYS A 3 17.40 -54.77 6.42
N VAL A 4 17.19 -53.53 6.00
CA VAL A 4 17.12 -52.37 6.91
C VAL A 4 15.68 -52.29 7.41
N LEU A 5 15.54 -52.53 8.70
CA LEU A 5 14.28 -52.42 9.43
C LEU A 5 14.02 -50.94 9.72
N PHE A 6 13.02 -50.34 9.07
CA PHE A 6 12.53 -48.99 9.42
C PHE A 6 11.63 -49.17 10.65
N CYS A 7 12.14 -48.72 11.81
CA CYS A 7 11.35 -48.56 13.02
C CYS A 7 10.41 -47.37 12.87
N ALA A 8 9.11 -47.63 12.80
CA ALA A 8 8.08 -46.62 12.95
C ALA A 8 8.11 -46.09 14.41
N LEU A 9 8.56 -44.86 14.58
CA LEU A 9 8.49 -44.18 15.87
C LEU A 9 7.11 -43.56 16.01
N VAL A 10 6.22 -44.30 16.66
CA VAL A 10 4.95 -43.75 17.16
C VAL A 10 5.28 -42.86 18.36
N ALA A 11 5.27 -41.55 18.18
CA ALA A 11 5.46 -40.62 19.28
C ALA A 11 4.20 -40.58 20.14
N ALA A 12 4.32 -41.09 21.34
CA ALA A 12 3.31 -40.99 22.40
C ALA A 12 3.10 -39.51 22.76
N THR A 13 1.86 -39.06 22.70
CA THR A 13 1.41 -37.76 23.20
C THR A 13 1.50 -37.77 24.73
N ALA A 14 2.54 -37.14 25.27
CA ALA A 14 2.60 -36.80 26.69
C ALA A 14 1.77 -35.54 26.97
N LEU A 15 0.68 -35.71 27.70
CA LEU A 15 -0.11 -34.67 28.29
C LEU A 15 0.73 -33.94 29.37
N PHE A 16 1.30 -32.80 29.04
CA PHE A 16 1.79 -31.86 30.07
C PHE A 16 0.70 -30.84 30.37
N SER A 17 -0.09 -31.12 31.39
CA SER A 17 -0.89 -30.09 32.07
C SER A 17 0.06 -29.24 32.93
N ALA A 18 0.45 -28.07 32.43
CA ALA A 18 1.08 -27.05 33.23
C ALA A 18 0.14 -25.85 33.28
N CYS A 19 -0.46 -25.66 34.44
CA CYS A 19 -1.15 -24.43 34.84
C CYS A 19 -0.19 -23.23 34.79
N GLY A 20 -0.60 -22.18 34.05
CA GLY A 20 0.08 -20.87 34.14
C GLY A 20 -0.17 -20.00 32.91
N GLY A 21 -1.10 -19.03 32.99
CA GLY A 21 -1.19 -17.86 32.10
C GLY A 21 -1.60 -18.16 30.66
N GLY A 22 -2.89 -18.07 30.35
CA GLY A 22 -3.47 -18.43 29.06
C GLY A 22 -2.94 -17.65 27.86
N LYS A 23 -1.91 -18.19 27.20
CA LYS A 23 -1.74 -18.00 25.77
C LYS A 23 -2.53 -19.14 25.10
N GLN A 24 -3.57 -18.80 24.37
CA GLN A 24 -4.32 -19.75 23.56
C GLN A 24 -3.35 -20.35 22.55
N GLN A 25 -2.94 -21.59 22.79
CA GLN A 25 -2.00 -22.31 21.94
C GLN A 25 -2.72 -22.66 20.65
N SER A 26 -2.46 -21.94 19.59
CA SER A 26 -3.03 -22.20 18.27
C SER A 26 -2.55 -23.55 17.76
N THR A 27 -3.48 -24.38 17.25
CA THR A 27 -3.15 -25.66 16.63
C THR A 27 -2.34 -25.42 15.35
N PRO A 28 -1.24 -26.17 15.13
CA PRO A 28 -0.49 -26.09 13.87
C PRO A 28 -1.38 -26.39 12.66
N THR A 29 -1.21 -25.62 11.57
CA THR A 29 -2.01 -25.74 10.35
C THR A 29 -1.34 -26.57 9.26
N GLY A 30 -0.06 -26.92 9.42
CA GLY A 30 0.70 -27.70 8.46
C GLY A 30 0.27 -29.17 8.42
N ASN A 31 0.20 -29.74 7.22
CA ASN A 31 -0.04 -31.17 6.98
C ASN A 31 1.17 -31.74 6.25
N LEU A 32 2.10 -32.33 7.03
CA LEU A 32 3.42 -32.76 6.56
C LEU A 32 3.39 -34.25 6.27
N LYS A 33 3.32 -34.65 5.01
CA LYS A 33 3.20 -36.04 4.57
C LYS A 33 4.55 -36.66 4.13
N ASP A 34 5.45 -35.81 3.67
CA ASP A 34 6.74 -36.22 3.14
C ASP A 34 7.86 -35.20 3.46
N GLU A 35 9.05 -35.45 2.95
CA GLU A 35 10.22 -34.59 3.15
C GLU A 35 10.08 -33.23 2.47
N VAL A 36 9.37 -33.14 1.33
CA VAL A 36 9.16 -31.90 0.61
C VAL A 36 8.18 -31.01 1.39
N ASP A 37 7.11 -31.59 1.92
CA ASP A 37 6.18 -30.89 2.80
C ASP A 37 6.88 -30.36 4.06
N SER A 38 7.75 -31.20 4.66
CA SER A 38 8.52 -30.81 5.85
C SER A 38 9.51 -29.68 5.56
N LEU A 39 10.22 -29.73 4.44
CA LEU A 39 11.14 -28.70 4.00
C LEU A 39 10.38 -27.40 3.70
N SER A 40 9.26 -27.50 2.98
CA SER A 40 8.42 -26.34 2.64
C SER A 40 7.91 -25.62 3.89
N TYR A 41 7.46 -26.39 4.87
CA TYR A 41 7.01 -25.85 6.15
C TYR A 41 8.16 -25.20 6.93
N ALA A 42 9.34 -25.83 6.94
CA ALA A 42 10.53 -25.27 7.59
C ALA A 42 10.98 -23.95 6.94
N VAL A 43 10.90 -23.82 5.61
CA VAL A 43 11.12 -22.56 4.91
C VAL A 43 10.14 -21.50 5.39
N GLY A 44 8.84 -21.81 5.49
CA GLY A 44 7.84 -20.91 6.01
C GLY A 44 8.12 -20.44 7.43
N LEU A 45 8.48 -21.37 8.33
CA LEU A 45 8.85 -21.04 9.72
C LEU A 45 10.10 -20.15 9.78
N SER A 46 11.12 -20.44 8.98
CA SER A 46 12.37 -19.65 8.97
C SER A 46 12.19 -18.22 8.48
N GLN A 47 11.18 -17.96 7.66
CA GLN A 47 10.83 -16.64 7.12
C GLN A 47 9.70 -15.96 7.91
N SER A 48 9.16 -16.64 8.94
CA SER A 48 8.04 -16.10 9.71
C SER A 48 8.49 -14.88 10.53
N PRO A 49 7.87 -13.72 10.31
CA PRO A 49 8.10 -12.55 11.16
C PRO A 49 7.46 -12.77 12.55
N THR A 50 7.97 -12.07 13.57
CA THR A 50 7.30 -12.07 14.88
C THR A 50 5.97 -11.32 14.81
N PRO A 51 5.03 -11.56 15.76
CA PRO A 51 3.78 -10.82 15.82
C PRO A 51 3.97 -9.30 15.87
N GLU A 52 5.00 -8.82 16.56
CA GLU A 52 5.34 -7.41 16.68
C GLU A 52 5.80 -6.85 15.32
N GLN A 53 6.68 -7.57 14.62
CA GLN A 53 7.17 -7.16 13.30
C GLN A 53 6.04 -7.02 12.26
N ILE A 54 5.04 -7.93 12.29
CA ILE A 54 3.89 -7.83 11.38
C ILE A 54 3.05 -6.59 11.71
N LYS A 55 2.78 -6.36 13.00
CA LYS A 55 2.02 -5.19 13.45
C LYS A 55 2.70 -3.89 13.05
N ASP A 56 4.00 -3.79 13.30
CA ASP A 56 4.79 -2.62 12.93
C ASP A 56 4.80 -2.39 11.41
N TYR A 57 4.94 -3.45 10.63
CA TYR A 57 4.86 -3.39 9.17
C TYR A 57 3.51 -2.86 8.69
N LEU A 58 2.40 -3.38 9.24
CA LEU A 58 1.05 -2.93 8.90
C LEU A 58 0.85 -1.45 9.24
N MET A 59 1.29 -1.01 10.43
CA MET A 59 1.19 0.39 10.84
C MET A 59 2.02 1.32 9.95
N GLN A 60 3.25 0.95 9.60
CA GLN A 60 4.10 1.71 8.67
C GLN A 60 3.51 1.79 7.26
N ALA A 61 2.76 0.77 6.84
CA ALA A 61 2.03 0.76 5.57
C ALA A 61 0.73 1.58 5.61
N GLY A 62 0.38 2.21 6.75
CA GLY A 62 -0.85 2.97 6.93
C GLY A 62 -2.09 2.10 7.18
N SER A 63 -1.89 0.84 7.60
CA SER A 63 -2.95 -0.08 8.01
C SER A 63 -3.08 -0.12 9.54
N ASP A 64 -3.87 -1.05 10.07
CA ASP A 64 -4.06 -1.26 11.51
C ASP A 64 -3.43 -2.58 11.94
N SER A 65 -2.80 -2.58 13.11
CA SER A 65 -2.20 -3.75 13.74
C SER A 65 -3.18 -4.90 14.05
N ALA A 66 -4.49 -4.62 14.05
CA ALA A 66 -5.53 -5.62 14.20
C ALA A 66 -5.74 -6.50 12.94
N PHE A 67 -5.23 -6.08 11.77
CA PHE A 67 -5.50 -6.75 10.49
C PHE A 67 -4.46 -7.79 10.06
N VAL A 68 -3.77 -8.43 11.01
CA VAL A 68 -2.79 -9.49 10.76
C VAL A 68 -3.39 -10.65 9.95
N ASP A 69 -4.61 -11.08 10.28
CA ASP A 69 -5.27 -12.19 9.55
C ASP A 69 -5.58 -11.81 8.10
N ALA A 70 -5.98 -10.55 7.86
CA ALA A 70 -6.22 -10.05 6.51
C ALA A 70 -4.92 -10.02 5.69
N PHE A 71 -3.78 -9.68 6.31
CA PHE A 71 -2.47 -9.73 5.69
C PHE A 71 -2.11 -11.15 5.23
N PHE A 72 -2.23 -12.16 6.09
CA PHE A 72 -1.94 -13.54 5.72
C PHE A 72 -2.93 -14.11 4.69
N LYS A 73 -4.20 -13.69 4.74
CA LYS A 73 -5.16 -14.01 3.70
C LYS A 73 -4.73 -13.46 2.34
N GLY A 74 -4.31 -12.19 2.28
CA GLY A 74 -3.79 -11.58 1.07
C GLY A 74 -2.52 -12.26 0.56
N MET A 75 -1.60 -12.66 1.45
CA MET A 75 -0.41 -13.41 1.10
C MET A 75 -0.75 -14.77 0.46
N LYS A 76 -1.70 -15.52 1.05
CA LYS A 76 -2.19 -16.78 0.49
C LYS A 76 -2.79 -16.61 -0.91
N GLU A 77 -3.62 -15.59 -1.10
CA GLU A 77 -4.21 -15.26 -2.40
C GLU A 77 -3.13 -14.88 -3.42
N GLY A 78 -2.15 -14.05 -3.02
CA GLY A 78 -1.03 -13.67 -3.87
C GLY A 78 -0.19 -14.87 -4.33
N MET A 79 0.11 -15.82 -3.43
CA MET A 79 0.84 -17.04 -3.79
C MET A 79 0.06 -17.90 -4.81
N SER A 80 -1.27 -17.95 -4.72
CA SER A 80 -2.10 -18.69 -5.69
C SER A 80 -2.21 -18.02 -7.06
N MET A 81 -1.89 -16.71 -7.16
CA MET A 81 -1.97 -15.92 -8.39
C MET A 81 -0.64 -15.85 -9.14
N ALA A 82 0.43 -16.44 -8.63
CA ALA A 82 1.80 -16.26 -9.16
C ALA A 82 1.93 -16.58 -10.67
N ASP A 83 1.18 -17.55 -11.16
CA ASP A 83 1.19 -17.99 -12.57
C ASP A 83 0.10 -17.31 -13.43
N ASP A 84 -0.83 -16.55 -12.83
CA ASP A 84 -1.88 -15.83 -13.54
C ASP A 84 -1.44 -14.42 -13.90
N LYS A 85 -0.98 -14.22 -15.15
CA LYS A 85 -0.52 -12.92 -15.64
C LYS A 85 -1.58 -11.82 -15.58
N LYS A 86 -2.87 -12.16 -15.71
CA LYS A 86 -3.97 -11.20 -15.60
C LYS A 86 -4.18 -10.76 -14.16
N ALA A 87 -4.15 -11.71 -13.22
CA ALA A 87 -4.23 -11.42 -11.80
C ALA A 87 -3.05 -10.59 -11.32
N LEU A 88 -1.83 -10.89 -11.78
CA LEU A 88 -0.64 -10.06 -11.50
C LEU A 88 -0.79 -8.64 -12.03
N ALA A 89 -1.28 -8.46 -13.26
CA ALA A 89 -1.52 -7.11 -13.83
C ALA A 89 -2.56 -6.33 -13.02
N TYR A 90 -3.62 -6.99 -12.56
CA TYR A 90 -4.63 -6.39 -11.69
C TYR A 90 -4.04 -5.96 -10.34
N GLN A 91 -3.23 -6.82 -9.72
CA GLN A 91 -2.55 -6.52 -8.45
C GLN A 91 -1.61 -5.31 -8.57
N LEU A 92 -0.82 -5.24 -9.66
CA LEU A 92 0.03 -4.08 -9.95
C LEU A 92 -0.78 -2.79 -10.09
N GLY A 93 -1.95 -2.86 -10.73
CA GLY A 93 -2.88 -1.74 -10.83
C GLY A 93 -3.41 -1.28 -9.47
N MET A 94 -3.82 -2.21 -8.60
CA MET A 94 -4.25 -1.89 -7.23
C MET A 94 -3.13 -1.23 -6.43
N GLN A 95 -1.92 -1.78 -6.47
CA GLN A 95 -0.76 -1.23 -5.78
C GLN A 95 -0.44 0.19 -6.28
N SER A 96 -0.48 0.41 -7.59
CA SER A 96 -0.27 1.73 -8.19
C SER A 96 -1.33 2.74 -7.72
N GLY A 97 -2.60 2.34 -7.67
CA GLY A 97 -3.70 3.18 -7.18
C GLY A 97 -3.52 3.58 -5.71
N ILE A 98 -3.12 2.64 -4.86
CA ILE A 98 -2.82 2.90 -3.45
C ILE A 98 -1.66 3.90 -3.32
N GLN A 99 -0.57 3.73 -4.09
CA GLN A 99 0.57 4.65 -4.06
C GLN A 99 0.20 6.06 -4.51
N LEU A 100 -0.64 6.19 -5.54
CA LEU A 100 -1.15 7.51 -5.96
C LEU A 100 -1.91 8.19 -4.82
N GLN A 101 -2.84 7.47 -4.19
CA GLN A 101 -3.69 8.01 -3.13
C GLN A 101 -2.92 8.34 -1.85
N THR A 102 -1.94 7.50 -1.46
CA THR A 102 -1.26 7.63 -0.17
C THR A 102 0.01 8.47 -0.22
N ARG A 103 0.60 8.66 -1.40
CA ARG A 103 1.87 9.40 -1.56
C ARG A 103 1.75 10.59 -2.47
N LEU A 104 1.30 10.40 -3.71
CA LEU A 104 1.27 11.49 -4.69
C LEU A 104 0.23 12.55 -4.32
N PHE A 105 -0.99 12.15 -3.95
CA PHE A 105 -2.05 13.12 -3.63
C PHE A 105 -1.68 14.01 -2.45
N PRO A 106 -1.28 13.50 -1.27
CA PRO A 106 -0.88 14.36 -0.15
C PRO A 106 0.29 15.28 -0.49
N GLN A 107 1.25 14.81 -1.29
CA GLN A 107 2.38 15.63 -1.72
C GLN A 107 1.93 16.81 -2.58
N VAL A 108 1.10 16.56 -3.58
CA VAL A 108 0.59 17.61 -4.48
C VAL A 108 -0.35 18.55 -3.73
N GLU A 109 -1.27 18.01 -2.93
CA GLU A 109 -2.22 18.79 -2.12
C GLU A 109 -1.51 19.71 -1.13
N GLY A 110 -0.48 19.22 -0.45
CA GLY A 110 0.35 20.03 0.45
C GLY A 110 1.02 21.20 -0.26
N GLN A 111 1.48 21.01 -1.50
CA GLN A 111 2.12 22.07 -2.30
C GLN A 111 1.11 23.10 -2.85
N VAL A 112 -0.07 22.63 -3.24
CA VAL A 112 -1.03 23.45 -4.00
C VAL A 112 -2.02 24.16 -3.10
N PHE A 113 -2.43 23.53 -2.01
CA PHE A 113 -3.50 24.07 -1.15
C PHE A 113 -3.02 24.72 0.15
N ALA A 114 -1.69 24.80 0.37
CA ALA A 114 -1.08 25.42 1.56
C ALA A 114 -1.69 24.94 2.89
N GLY A 115 -1.96 23.64 2.99
CA GLY A 115 -2.51 23.00 4.20
C GLY A 115 -4.04 23.14 4.36
N ASP A 116 -4.77 23.67 3.37
CA ASP A 116 -6.23 23.67 3.36
C ASP A 116 -6.78 22.24 3.22
N SER A 117 -7.06 21.60 4.35
CA SER A 117 -7.54 20.21 4.45
C SER A 117 -8.96 20.00 3.90
N THR A 118 -9.63 21.04 3.43
CA THR A 118 -10.96 20.92 2.80
C THR A 118 -10.87 20.68 1.30
N LYS A 119 -9.67 20.80 0.72
CA LYS A 119 -9.43 20.64 -0.71
C LYS A 119 -8.63 19.38 -0.98
N HIS A 120 -9.15 18.58 -1.89
CA HIS A 120 -8.54 17.32 -2.30
C HIS A 120 -8.51 17.16 -3.81
N LEU A 121 -7.50 16.45 -4.31
CA LEU A 121 -7.48 15.99 -5.69
C LEU A 121 -8.59 14.94 -5.90
N SER A 122 -9.25 15.01 -7.05
CA SER A 122 -10.26 14.04 -7.42
C SER A 122 -9.60 12.76 -7.97
N ALA A 123 -9.61 11.68 -7.20
CA ALA A 123 -9.11 10.38 -7.64
C ALA A 123 -9.80 9.92 -8.93
N LYS A 124 -11.10 10.18 -9.06
CA LYS A 124 -11.88 9.88 -10.27
C LYS A 124 -11.31 10.61 -11.49
N ASN A 125 -10.99 11.91 -11.37
CA ASN A 125 -10.48 12.70 -12.50
C ASN A 125 -9.02 12.35 -12.82
N VAL A 126 -8.20 12.02 -11.81
CA VAL A 126 -6.84 11.55 -12.04
C VAL A 126 -6.86 10.24 -12.81
N LEU A 127 -7.67 9.27 -12.39
CA LEU A 127 -7.82 7.99 -13.09
C LEU A 127 -8.38 8.19 -14.52
N ALA A 128 -9.39 9.05 -14.69
CA ALA A 128 -9.93 9.38 -16.01
C ALA A 128 -8.85 9.93 -16.94
N GLY A 129 -8.05 10.89 -16.47
CA GLY A 129 -6.94 11.45 -17.24
C GLY A 129 -5.88 10.41 -17.63
N MET A 130 -5.58 9.45 -16.75
CA MET A 130 -4.65 8.33 -17.07
C MET A 130 -5.22 7.42 -18.16
N ILE A 131 -6.52 7.10 -18.10
CA ILE A 131 -7.20 6.25 -19.07
C ILE A 131 -7.30 6.98 -20.42
N ASP A 132 -7.70 8.25 -20.42
CA ASP A 132 -7.80 9.08 -21.60
C ASP A 132 -6.43 9.25 -22.27
N GLY A 133 -5.39 9.52 -21.48
CA GLY A 133 -4.02 9.63 -21.97
C GLY A 133 -3.50 8.34 -22.61
N LYS A 134 -3.82 7.17 -22.03
CA LYS A 134 -3.53 5.87 -22.64
C LYS A 134 -4.22 5.69 -23.99
N ASN A 135 -5.43 6.22 -24.13
CA ASN A 135 -6.23 6.11 -25.36
C ASN A 135 -5.93 7.24 -26.37
N GLY A 136 -5.03 8.17 -26.07
CA GLY A 136 -4.68 9.30 -26.93
C GLY A 136 -5.76 10.38 -27.02
N VAL A 137 -6.72 10.39 -26.07
CA VAL A 137 -7.78 11.40 -25.98
C VAL A 137 -7.58 12.29 -24.76
N SER A 138 -8.29 13.40 -24.70
CA SER A 138 -8.26 14.32 -23.54
C SER A 138 -9.56 15.09 -23.40
N ALA A 139 -10.01 15.25 -22.16
CA ALA A 139 -11.09 16.13 -21.78
C ALA A 139 -10.59 17.51 -21.29
N LEU A 140 -9.27 17.74 -21.28
CA LEU A 140 -8.67 18.98 -20.78
C LEU A 140 -8.71 20.05 -21.86
N ILE A 141 -9.62 21.02 -21.69
CA ILE A 141 -9.82 22.13 -22.62
C ILE A 141 -9.35 23.42 -21.95
N VAL A 142 -8.49 24.19 -22.63
CA VAL A 142 -8.01 25.50 -22.19
C VAL A 142 -8.26 26.52 -23.29
N GLY A 143 -9.19 27.46 -23.05
CA GLY A 143 -9.67 28.37 -24.08
C GLY A 143 -10.43 27.60 -25.17
N LYS A 144 -9.86 27.51 -26.37
CA LYS A 144 -10.42 26.75 -27.51
C LYS A 144 -9.65 25.47 -27.81
N ASP A 145 -8.54 25.23 -27.12
CA ASP A 145 -7.60 24.15 -27.43
C ASP A 145 -7.79 22.96 -26.49
N THR A 146 -7.82 21.76 -27.04
CA THR A 146 -7.74 20.52 -26.27
C THR A 146 -6.28 20.21 -25.99
N LEU A 147 -5.88 20.14 -24.73
CA LEU A 147 -4.52 19.80 -24.34
C LEU A 147 -4.36 18.28 -24.23
N HIS A 148 -3.39 17.75 -24.92
CA HIS A 148 -3.03 16.34 -24.87
C HIS A 148 -1.91 16.06 -23.87
N ARG A 149 -1.52 14.78 -23.75
CA ARG A 149 -0.59 14.26 -22.74
C ARG A 149 0.75 15.03 -22.68
N ASP A 150 1.31 15.39 -23.81
CA ASP A 150 2.58 16.13 -23.93
C ASP A 150 2.50 17.56 -23.36
N GLN A 151 1.34 18.17 -23.48
CA GLN A 151 1.06 19.55 -23.00
C GLN A 151 0.56 19.56 -21.55
N ALA A 152 -0.02 18.46 -21.08
CA ALA A 152 -0.61 18.36 -19.75
C ALA A 152 0.40 18.61 -18.61
N GLY A 153 1.66 18.22 -18.80
CA GLY A 153 2.72 18.45 -17.83
C GLY A 153 2.99 19.94 -17.56
N MET A 154 3.12 20.74 -18.61
CA MET A 154 3.31 22.19 -18.48
C MET A 154 2.09 22.89 -17.90
N TYR A 155 0.89 22.51 -18.35
CA TYR A 155 -0.35 23.02 -17.77
C TYR A 155 -0.46 22.73 -16.28
N MET A 156 -0.18 21.49 -15.87
CA MET A 156 -0.18 21.08 -14.47
C MET A 156 0.79 21.93 -13.65
N GLN A 157 2.03 22.08 -14.12
CA GLN A 157 3.05 22.87 -13.41
C GLN A 157 2.61 24.34 -13.24
N GLN A 158 2.10 24.96 -14.29
CA GLN A 158 1.60 26.32 -14.23
C GLN A 158 0.41 26.45 -13.26
N LYS A 159 -0.56 25.52 -13.33
CA LYS A 159 -1.71 25.53 -12.42
C LYS A 159 -1.33 25.29 -10.97
N MET A 160 -0.36 24.44 -10.70
CA MET A 160 0.15 24.24 -9.35
C MET A 160 0.79 25.52 -8.81
N GLN A 161 1.58 26.24 -9.61
CA GLN A 161 2.17 27.53 -9.22
C GLN A 161 1.10 28.58 -8.94
N ASP A 162 0.13 28.75 -9.85
CA ASP A 162 -0.97 29.70 -9.71
C ASP A 162 -1.81 29.43 -8.44
N MET A 163 -2.12 28.15 -8.18
CA MET A 163 -2.93 27.76 -7.04
C MET A 163 -2.17 27.90 -5.72
N SER A 164 -0.88 27.53 -5.71
CA SER A 164 0.00 27.71 -4.54
C SER A 164 0.17 29.20 -4.22
N ALA A 165 0.39 30.07 -5.22
CA ALA A 165 0.49 31.50 -5.02
C ALA A 165 -0.79 32.09 -4.41
N LYS A 166 -1.97 31.71 -4.93
CA LYS A 166 -3.27 32.13 -4.39
C LYS A 166 -3.53 31.63 -2.96
N ALA A 167 -3.12 30.40 -2.66
CA ALA A 167 -3.27 29.85 -1.32
C ALA A 167 -2.36 30.58 -0.32
N ASN A 168 -1.11 30.85 -0.70
CA ASN A 168 -0.17 31.61 0.11
C ASN A 168 -0.62 33.06 0.34
N GLU A 169 -1.14 33.73 -0.69
CA GLU A 169 -1.68 35.08 -0.55
C GLU A 169 -2.86 35.09 0.43
N LYS A 170 -3.74 34.12 0.38
CA LYS A 170 -4.86 33.99 1.34
C LYS A 170 -4.37 33.81 2.79
N VAL A 171 -3.30 33.05 3.02
CA VAL A 171 -2.77 32.76 4.36
C VAL A 171 -1.89 33.87 4.89
N TYR A 172 -1.02 34.43 4.05
CA TYR A 172 0.05 35.33 4.47
C TYR A 172 -0.10 36.77 3.97
N GLY A 173 -1.04 37.06 3.07
CA GLY A 173 -1.19 38.38 2.44
C GLY A 173 -1.43 39.52 3.44
N ALA A 174 -2.23 39.27 4.46
CA ALA A 174 -2.48 40.25 5.52
C ALA A 174 -1.21 40.57 6.34
N ALA A 175 -0.42 39.54 6.67
CA ALA A 175 0.83 39.70 7.41
C ALA A 175 1.89 40.42 6.56
N LYS A 176 1.98 40.06 5.27
CA LYS A 176 2.87 40.72 4.32
C LYS A 176 2.57 42.23 4.20
N LYS A 177 1.30 42.57 4.02
CA LYS A 177 0.86 43.97 3.93
C LYS A 177 1.17 44.76 5.21
N ALA A 178 0.92 44.18 6.39
CA ALA A 178 1.27 44.81 7.66
C ALA A 178 2.78 45.05 7.81
N ASN A 179 3.62 44.12 7.36
CA ASN A 179 5.07 44.30 7.36
C ASN A 179 5.54 45.40 6.37
N GLU A 180 4.97 45.46 5.19
CA GLU A 180 5.29 46.51 4.20
C GLU A 180 4.91 47.90 4.71
N GLU A 181 3.76 48.06 5.38
CA GLU A 181 3.33 49.31 6.01
C GLU A 181 4.22 49.69 7.20
N PHE A 182 4.81 48.75 7.91
CA PHE A 182 5.72 49.00 9.04
C PHE A 182 7.12 49.47 8.58
N ILE A 183 7.56 49.02 7.39
CA ILE A 183 8.90 49.33 6.85
C ILE A 183 8.89 50.66 6.02
N ALA A 184 7.73 51.09 5.56
CA ALA A 184 7.58 52.32 4.78
C ALA A 184 7.53 53.59 5.67
#